data_4fc062079ceae8998003845194eed98a
#
_entry.id   4fc062079ceae8998003845194eed98a
#
_cell.length_a   1.000
_cell.length_b   1.000
_cell.length_c   1.000
_cell.angle_alpha   90.00
_cell.angle_beta   90.00
_cell.angle_gamma   90.00
#
_symmetry.space_group_name_H-M   'P 1'
#
loop_
_entity.id
_entity.type
_entity.pdbx_description
1 polymer ?
#
loop_
_entity_poly.entity_id
_entity_poly.type
_entity_poly.pdbx_seq_one_letter_code
_entity_poly.pdbx_strand_id
1 'polypeptide(L)'
;FLMFSFWTMNKLYALKEQTEKRTILYIGLGILLFFTAQIRTEGYFLFISLIVLQWKNRLLGWRFFLPYASALCIWFVFTLVFPSGYTEHFEHFKVVTLTNLLHNIQTFYEYPAQILYIPFSLFNLFFWVNCLLGLYISSRKLTAESVYLVSTIMLLICWPYDVIRYWLSLFPLCFIFFIQGFRFMCMVWGKKAGKWVLYPIIGILICSVWKVSIKYATSPIQIYTTINPNVEGESAQEMYAFLRTNTAQDDWIACGESRSIYLYTNRLSC
;
A
#
# COMPACT_ATOMS: atom_id res chain seq x y z
N PHE A 1 5.33 10.27 -1.15
CA PHE A 1 6.67 9.74 -1.40
C PHE A 1 6.68 8.75 -2.57
N LEU A 2 5.87 7.70 -2.58
CA LEU A 2 5.83 6.67 -3.63
C LEU A 2 5.66 7.27 -5.04
N MET A 3 4.68 8.13 -5.24
CA MET A 3 4.42 8.79 -6.52
C MET A 3 5.57 9.69 -6.96
N PHE A 4 6.20 10.38 -6.01
CA PHE A 4 7.39 11.19 -6.27
C PHE A 4 8.59 10.33 -6.68
N SER A 5 8.76 9.16 -6.07
CA SER A 5 9.82 8.21 -6.44
C SER A 5 9.64 7.75 -7.89
N PHE A 6 8.43 7.37 -8.30
CA PHE A 6 8.15 7.00 -9.68
C PHE A 6 8.35 8.15 -10.66
N TRP A 7 7.87 9.34 -10.30
CA TRP A 7 8.07 10.53 -11.13
C TRP A 7 9.57 10.83 -11.33
N THR A 8 10.37 10.78 -10.26
CA THR A 8 11.81 11.01 -10.32
C THR A 8 12.51 9.94 -11.15
N MET A 9 12.15 8.65 -10.97
CA MET A 9 12.64 7.56 -11.81
C MET A 9 12.33 7.81 -13.28
N ASN A 10 11.08 8.10 -13.63
CA ASN A 10 10.67 8.35 -15.00
C ASN A 10 11.38 9.57 -15.61
N LYS A 11 11.58 10.64 -14.82
CA LYS A 11 12.31 11.83 -15.25
C LYS A 11 13.80 11.55 -15.52
N LEU A 12 14.44 10.71 -14.70
CA LEU A 12 15.83 10.27 -14.93
C LEU A 12 16.00 9.57 -16.28
N TYR A 13 14.99 8.79 -16.70
CA TYR A 13 15.03 8.11 -18.01
C TYR A 13 14.71 9.02 -19.20
N ALA A 14 13.95 10.09 -18.99
CA ALA A 14 13.65 11.07 -20.02
C ALA A 14 14.82 12.02 -20.30
N LEU A 15 15.72 12.24 -19.34
CA LEU A 15 16.86 13.16 -19.47
C LEU A 15 18.06 12.46 -20.14
N LYS A 16 18.06 12.38 -21.47
CA LYS A 16 19.14 11.72 -22.23
C LYS A 16 20.49 12.47 -22.23
N GLU A 17 20.55 13.78 -22.02
CA GLU A 17 21.74 14.58 -22.38
C GLU A 17 22.40 15.43 -21.27
N GLN A 18 21.76 15.71 -20.14
CA GLN A 18 22.31 16.63 -19.12
C GLN A 18 22.97 15.90 -17.93
N THR A 19 24.31 15.89 -17.91
CA THR A 19 25.13 15.06 -17.02
C THR A 19 25.10 15.48 -15.55
N GLU A 20 25.14 16.77 -15.23
CA GLU A 20 25.17 17.29 -13.84
C GLU A 20 23.80 17.20 -13.17
N LYS A 21 22.75 17.60 -13.88
CA LYS A 21 21.36 17.49 -13.35
C LYS A 21 20.96 16.05 -13.01
N ARG A 22 21.55 15.05 -13.69
CA ARG A 22 21.31 13.64 -13.34
C ARG A 22 21.94 13.24 -12.01
N THR A 23 23.14 13.73 -11.68
CA THR A 23 23.80 13.41 -10.42
C THR A 23 22.96 13.86 -9.23
N ILE A 24 22.47 15.10 -9.24
CA ILE A 24 21.59 15.63 -8.20
C ILE A 24 20.29 14.82 -8.11
N LEU A 25 19.71 14.45 -9.25
CA LEU A 25 18.48 13.64 -9.27
C LEU A 25 18.71 12.22 -8.73
N TYR A 26 19.87 11.60 -8.97
CA TYR A 26 20.22 10.29 -8.40
C TYR A 26 20.38 10.36 -6.89
N ILE A 27 21.03 11.38 -6.37
CA ILE A 27 21.16 11.61 -4.92
C ILE A 27 19.78 11.85 -4.30
N GLY A 28 18.99 12.76 -4.88
CA GLY A 28 17.63 13.05 -4.42
C GLY A 28 16.71 11.84 -4.46
N LEU A 29 16.85 10.97 -5.48
CA LEU A 29 16.11 9.71 -5.55
C LEU A 29 16.49 8.79 -4.40
N GLY A 30 17.77 8.64 -4.07
CA GLY A 30 18.20 7.79 -2.95
C GLY A 30 17.67 8.29 -1.60
N ILE A 31 17.66 9.61 -1.36
CA ILE A 31 17.06 10.23 -0.20
C ILE A 31 15.57 9.89 -0.12
N LEU A 32 14.87 10.04 -1.24
CA LEU A 32 13.43 9.78 -1.33
C LEU A 32 13.09 8.30 -1.11
N LEU A 33 13.90 7.38 -1.67
CA LEU A 33 13.76 5.94 -1.47
C LEU A 33 13.97 5.55 0.00
N PHE A 34 14.97 6.13 0.66
CA PHE A 34 15.20 5.91 2.08
C PHE A 34 13.97 6.31 2.91
N PHE A 35 13.47 7.54 2.77
CA PHE A 35 12.30 7.98 3.52
C PHE A 35 11.05 7.14 3.20
N THR A 36 10.87 6.74 1.94
CA THR A 36 9.74 5.87 1.58
C THR A 36 9.84 4.51 2.27
N ALA A 37 11.04 3.94 2.37
CA ALA A 37 11.30 2.67 3.05
C ALA A 37 11.15 2.78 4.58
N GLN A 38 11.49 3.93 5.18
CA GLN A 38 11.29 4.17 6.62
C GLN A 38 9.83 4.38 7.00
N ILE A 39 9.03 4.98 6.12
CA ILE A 39 7.59 5.17 6.37
C ILE A 39 6.85 3.84 6.23
N ARG A 40 7.25 3.02 5.27
CA ARG A 40 6.64 1.71 4.98
C ARG A 40 7.65 0.71 4.46
N THR A 41 7.61 -0.48 5.01
CA THR A 41 8.51 -1.59 4.64
C THR A 41 8.41 -1.95 3.15
N GLU A 42 7.25 -1.77 2.52
CA GLU A 42 7.09 -1.98 1.07
C GLU A 42 7.93 -1.02 0.23
N GLY A 43 8.35 0.12 0.79
CA GLY A 43 9.25 1.06 0.13
C GLY A 43 10.59 0.45 -0.27
N TYR A 44 11.05 -0.63 0.39
CA TYR A 44 12.26 -1.36 -0.02
C TYR A 44 12.15 -1.95 -1.44
N PHE A 45 10.95 -2.28 -1.90
CA PHE A 45 10.73 -2.79 -3.27
C PHE A 45 10.96 -1.76 -4.36
N LEU A 46 10.98 -0.48 -4.02
CA LEU A 46 11.40 0.57 -4.96
C LEU A 46 12.87 0.42 -5.36
N PHE A 47 13.73 -0.07 -4.46
CA PHE A 47 15.12 -0.37 -4.81
C PHE A 47 15.21 -1.48 -5.85
N ILE A 48 14.39 -2.54 -5.71
CA ILE A 48 14.31 -3.62 -6.71
C ILE A 48 13.83 -3.05 -8.05
N SER A 49 12.80 -2.21 -8.03
CA SER A 49 12.28 -1.56 -9.23
C SER A 49 13.35 -0.70 -9.92
N LEU A 50 14.14 0.03 -9.13
CA LEU A 50 15.23 0.83 -9.64
C LEU A 50 16.35 -0.04 -10.27
N ILE A 51 16.74 -1.13 -9.59
CA ILE A 51 17.73 -2.09 -10.10
C ILE A 51 17.30 -2.63 -11.47
N VAL A 52 16.06 -3.13 -11.57
CA VAL A 52 15.53 -3.70 -12.81
C VAL A 52 15.50 -2.67 -13.93
N LEU A 53 15.09 -1.44 -13.63
CA LEU A 53 15.06 -0.36 -14.61
C LEU A 53 16.45 0.03 -15.08
N GLN A 54 17.41 0.14 -14.18
CA GLN A 54 18.79 0.51 -14.50
C GLN A 54 19.45 -0.59 -15.33
N TRP A 55 19.23 -1.85 -14.97
CA TRP A 55 19.69 -3.00 -15.73
C TRP A 55 19.13 -3.02 -17.16
N LYS A 56 17.81 -2.87 -17.29
CA LYS A 56 17.14 -2.80 -18.60
C LYS A 56 17.68 -1.71 -19.49
N ASN A 57 17.93 -0.52 -18.93
CA ASN A 57 18.40 0.63 -19.69
C ASN A 57 19.94 0.68 -19.83
N ARG A 58 20.64 -0.39 -19.41
CA ARG A 58 22.10 -0.52 -19.45
C ARG A 58 22.85 0.66 -18.82
N LEU A 59 22.29 1.21 -17.73
CA LEU A 59 22.86 2.32 -16.99
C LEU A 59 23.87 1.80 -15.96
N LEU A 60 24.97 1.19 -16.44
CA LEU A 60 25.98 0.50 -15.62
C LEU A 60 27.19 1.41 -15.23
N GLY A 61 27.03 2.71 -15.21
CA GLY A 61 28.08 3.64 -14.79
C GLY A 61 28.13 3.84 -13.26
N TRP A 62 29.18 4.51 -12.76
CA TRP A 62 29.35 4.84 -11.32
C TRP A 62 28.13 5.58 -10.72
N ARG A 63 27.40 6.34 -11.52
CA ARG A 63 26.16 7.02 -11.15
C ARG A 63 25.03 6.08 -10.80
N PHE A 64 25.09 4.84 -11.28
CA PHE A 64 24.14 3.78 -10.91
C PHE A 64 24.10 3.57 -9.38
N PHE A 65 25.26 3.71 -8.72
CA PHE A 65 25.38 3.49 -7.28
C PHE A 65 24.96 4.71 -6.43
N LEU A 66 24.84 5.90 -7.01
CA LEU A 66 24.52 7.12 -6.25
C LEU A 66 23.21 7.03 -5.44
N PRO A 67 22.09 6.52 -5.96
CA PRO A 67 20.86 6.41 -5.15
C PRO A 67 21.04 5.46 -3.97
N TYR A 68 21.78 4.39 -4.16
CA TYR A 68 22.06 3.41 -3.09
C TYR A 68 23.02 3.98 -2.05
N ALA A 69 24.08 4.60 -2.52
CA ALA A 69 25.07 5.24 -1.64
C ALA A 69 24.44 6.36 -0.80
N SER A 70 23.63 7.23 -1.40
CA SER A 70 22.95 8.30 -0.66
C SER A 70 21.91 7.76 0.32
N ALA A 71 21.17 6.71 -0.04
CA ALA A 71 20.23 6.04 0.86
C ALA A 71 20.97 5.39 2.04
N LEU A 72 22.10 4.71 1.78
CA LEU A 72 22.94 4.10 2.82
C LEU A 72 23.57 5.14 3.75
N CYS A 73 24.06 6.26 3.21
CA CYS A 73 24.62 7.35 4.02
C CYS A 73 23.57 7.91 5.00
N ILE A 74 22.33 8.15 4.50
CA ILE A 74 21.27 8.65 5.37
C ILE A 74 20.84 7.58 6.35
N TRP A 75 20.73 6.30 5.93
CA TRP A 75 20.43 5.20 6.83
C TRP A 75 21.45 5.09 7.97
N PHE A 76 22.73 5.22 7.66
CA PHE A 76 23.79 5.21 8.67
C PHE A 76 23.63 6.36 9.67
N VAL A 77 23.42 7.59 9.18
CA VAL A 77 23.17 8.76 10.04
C VAL A 77 21.91 8.55 10.89
N PHE A 78 20.84 8.01 10.28
CA PHE A 78 19.58 7.76 10.97
C PHE A 78 19.73 6.73 12.09
N THR A 79 20.46 5.64 11.87
CA THR A 79 20.72 4.60 12.90
C THR A 79 21.58 5.10 14.05
N LEU A 80 22.47 6.07 13.83
CA LEU A 80 23.24 6.72 14.90
C LEU A 80 22.35 7.59 15.79
N VAL A 81 21.34 8.23 15.22
CA VAL A 81 20.43 9.14 15.95
C VAL A 81 19.27 8.36 16.58
N PHE A 82 18.78 7.32 15.89
CA PHE A 82 17.64 6.50 16.30
C PHE A 82 18.03 5.01 16.34
N PRO A 83 18.62 4.53 17.44
CA PRO A 83 19.12 3.15 17.54
C PRO A 83 18.03 2.06 17.62
N SER A 84 16.73 2.41 17.59
CA SER A 84 15.64 1.44 17.64
C SER A 84 15.54 0.61 16.35
N GLY A 85 15.81 -0.68 16.46
CA GLY A 85 15.86 -1.60 15.32
C GLY A 85 14.49 -1.97 14.72
N TYR A 86 14.37 -1.77 13.43
CA TYR A 86 13.27 -2.30 12.59
C TYR A 86 13.45 -3.79 12.21
N THR A 87 14.45 -4.47 12.80
CA THR A 87 14.82 -5.85 12.45
C THR A 87 13.81 -6.89 12.91
N GLU A 88 12.98 -6.59 13.91
CA GLU A 88 12.00 -7.51 14.48
C GLU A 88 10.94 -7.97 13.47
N HIS A 89 10.59 -7.13 12.47
CA HIS A 89 9.58 -7.49 11.48
C HIS A 89 9.98 -8.67 10.58
N PHE A 90 11.27 -8.92 10.38
CA PHE A 90 11.74 -10.04 9.55
C PHE A 90 11.75 -11.39 10.28
N GLU A 91 11.75 -11.40 11.59
CA GLU A 91 11.68 -12.66 12.37
C GLU A 91 10.33 -13.36 12.23
N HIS A 92 9.27 -12.60 11.96
CA HIS A 92 7.91 -13.10 11.82
C HIS A 92 7.67 -13.90 10.52
N PHE A 93 8.54 -13.77 9.51
CA PHE A 93 8.44 -14.60 8.29
C PHE A 93 8.63 -16.08 8.52
N LYS A 94 9.21 -16.48 9.65
CA LYS A 94 9.40 -17.89 10.03
C LYS A 94 8.06 -18.62 10.31
N VAL A 95 6.97 -17.88 10.47
CA VAL A 95 5.65 -18.41 10.87
C VAL A 95 4.64 -18.45 9.72
N VAL A 96 5.08 -18.23 8.47
CA VAL A 96 4.16 -18.24 7.31
C VAL A 96 3.64 -19.65 7.08
N THR A 97 2.34 -19.85 7.26
CA THR A 97 1.64 -21.10 6.98
C THR A 97 0.95 -21.05 5.62
N LEU A 98 0.67 -22.22 5.02
CA LEU A 98 -0.13 -22.29 3.79
C LEU A 98 -1.51 -21.65 3.97
N THR A 99 -2.09 -21.75 5.17
CA THR A 99 -3.38 -21.15 5.52
C THR A 99 -3.33 -19.62 5.41
N ASN A 100 -2.25 -19.00 5.95
CA ASN A 100 -2.06 -17.55 5.86
C ASN A 100 -1.91 -17.10 4.41
N LEU A 101 -1.17 -17.86 3.60
CA LEU A 101 -0.98 -17.57 2.19
C LEU A 101 -2.30 -17.61 1.42
N LEU A 102 -3.11 -18.65 1.62
CA LEU A 102 -4.43 -18.77 0.99
C LEU A 102 -5.39 -17.66 1.46
N HIS A 103 -5.37 -17.33 2.76
CA HIS A 103 -6.16 -16.24 3.31
C HIS A 103 -5.77 -14.90 2.68
N ASN A 104 -4.48 -14.61 2.56
CA ASN A 104 -4.00 -13.37 1.93
C ASN A 104 -4.41 -13.30 0.45
N ILE A 105 -4.29 -14.40 -0.31
CA ILE A 105 -4.75 -14.46 -1.70
C ILE A 105 -6.26 -14.18 -1.79
N GLN A 106 -7.06 -14.81 -0.94
CA GLN A 106 -8.50 -14.56 -0.89
C GLN A 106 -8.80 -13.10 -0.56
N THR A 107 -8.15 -12.57 0.46
CA THR A 107 -8.26 -11.16 0.84
C THR A 107 -7.93 -10.24 -0.33
N PHE A 108 -6.82 -10.46 -1.04
CA PHE A 108 -6.47 -9.72 -2.24
C PHE A 108 -7.55 -9.78 -3.31
N TYR A 109 -8.12 -10.96 -3.54
CA TYR A 109 -9.16 -11.14 -4.55
C TYR A 109 -10.43 -10.34 -4.21
N GLU A 110 -10.85 -10.33 -2.95
CA GLU A 110 -12.11 -9.73 -2.52
C GLU A 110 -12.04 -8.20 -2.36
N TYR A 111 -10.85 -7.67 -2.16
CA TYR A 111 -10.63 -6.27 -1.78
C TYR A 111 -11.19 -5.22 -2.73
N PRO A 112 -11.04 -5.32 -4.06
CA PRO A 112 -11.56 -4.29 -4.96
C PRO A 112 -13.05 -4.02 -4.77
N ALA A 113 -13.84 -5.07 -4.59
CA ALA A 113 -15.27 -4.93 -4.34
C ALA A 113 -15.55 -4.36 -2.94
N GLN A 114 -14.79 -4.75 -1.93
CA GLN A 114 -14.92 -4.25 -0.57
C GLN A 114 -14.60 -2.75 -0.48
N ILE A 115 -13.48 -2.30 -1.02
CA ILE A 115 -13.08 -0.88 -1.02
C ILE A 115 -14.10 -0.03 -1.78
N LEU A 116 -14.60 -0.52 -2.90
CA LEU A 116 -15.57 0.21 -3.73
C LEU A 116 -17.01 -0.04 -3.30
N TYR A 117 -17.24 -0.82 -2.24
CA TYR A 117 -18.56 -1.19 -1.73
C TYR A 117 -19.48 -1.79 -2.80
N ILE A 118 -18.93 -2.57 -3.72
CA ILE A 118 -19.65 -3.21 -4.81
C ILE A 118 -20.06 -4.62 -4.35
N PRO A 119 -21.36 -4.96 -4.27
CA PRO A 119 -21.81 -6.23 -3.72
C PRO A 119 -21.64 -7.44 -4.65
N PHE A 120 -21.02 -7.27 -5.81
CA PHE A 120 -20.92 -8.31 -6.83
C PHE A 120 -19.50 -8.90 -6.90
N SER A 121 -19.38 -10.19 -6.57
CA SER A 121 -18.11 -10.94 -6.68
C SER A 121 -17.54 -10.96 -8.10
N LEU A 122 -18.39 -10.94 -9.14
CA LEU A 122 -17.97 -10.83 -10.53
C LEU A 122 -17.19 -9.54 -10.82
N PHE A 123 -17.39 -8.48 -10.04
CA PHE A 123 -16.60 -7.26 -10.15
C PHE A 123 -15.12 -7.50 -9.82
N ASN A 124 -14.82 -8.33 -8.82
CA ASN A 124 -13.45 -8.67 -8.47
C ASN A 124 -12.75 -9.38 -9.64
N LEU A 125 -13.43 -10.36 -10.24
CA LEU A 125 -12.90 -11.04 -11.41
C LEU A 125 -12.65 -10.05 -12.56
N PHE A 126 -13.61 -9.20 -12.87
CA PHE A 126 -13.48 -8.18 -13.89
C PHE A 126 -12.32 -7.20 -13.59
N PHE A 127 -12.21 -6.75 -12.34
CA PHE A 127 -11.14 -5.86 -11.91
C PHE A 127 -9.77 -6.51 -12.11
N TRP A 128 -9.60 -7.74 -11.62
CA TRP A 128 -8.32 -8.44 -11.69
C TRP A 128 -7.92 -8.82 -13.10
N VAL A 129 -8.85 -9.26 -13.94
CA VAL A 129 -8.57 -9.55 -15.35
C VAL A 129 -8.04 -8.29 -16.06
N ASN A 130 -8.67 -7.14 -15.85
CA ASN A 130 -8.19 -5.89 -16.45
C ASN A 130 -6.87 -5.43 -15.82
N CYS A 131 -6.70 -5.56 -14.52
CA CYS A 131 -5.45 -5.22 -13.83
C CYS A 131 -4.28 -6.07 -14.37
N LEU A 132 -4.46 -7.38 -14.48
CA LEU A 132 -3.45 -8.30 -15.04
C LEU A 132 -3.14 -8.01 -16.51
N LEU A 133 -4.17 -7.68 -17.31
CA LEU A 133 -3.99 -7.29 -18.70
C LEU A 133 -3.19 -5.99 -18.82
N GLY A 134 -3.53 -4.98 -18.02
CA GLY A 134 -2.78 -3.72 -17.99
C GLY A 134 -1.35 -3.91 -17.50
N LEU A 135 -1.15 -4.76 -16.48
CA LEU A 135 0.17 -5.14 -16.00
C LEU A 135 0.98 -5.87 -17.10
N TYR A 136 0.37 -6.82 -17.82
CA TYR A 136 1.01 -7.51 -18.93
C TYR A 136 1.48 -6.55 -20.03
N ILE A 137 0.63 -5.61 -20.42
CA ILE A 137 0.98 -4.60 -21.42
C ILE A 137 2.13 -3.72 -20.93
N SER A 138 2.11 -3.32 -19.67
CA SER A 138 3.16 -2.48 -19.05
C SER A 138 4.43 -3.27 -18.79
N SER A 139 4.34 -4.56 -18.43
CA SER A 139 5.50 -5.41 -18.16
C SER A 139 6.35 -5.65 -19.40
N ARG A 140 5.74 -5.66 -20.61
CA ARG A 140 6.50 -5.67 -21.87
C ARG A 140 7.48 -4.49 -21.98
N LYS A 141 7.16 -3.37 -21.34
CA LYS A 141 8.03 -2.19 -21.24
C LYS A 141 8.90 -2.20 -19.97
N LEU A 142 8.68 -3.14 -19.05
CA LEU A 142 9.32 -3.21 -17.72
C LEU A 142 9.35 -1.82 -17.05
N THR A 143 8.19 -1.30 -16.71
CA THR A 143 8.09 -0.01 -16.00
C THR A 143 8.38 -0.19 -14.50
N ALA A 144 8.84 0.86 -13.81
CA ALA A 144 9.12 0.83 -12.38
C ALA A 144 7.89 0.40 -11.59
N GLU A 145 6.75 0.94 -12.00
CA GLU A 145 5.45 0.68 -11.37
C GLU A 145 5.05 -0.80 -11.47
N SER A 146 5.29 -1.43 -12.64
CA SER A 146 4.95 -2.86 -12.83
C SER A 146 5.83 -3.76 -11.96
N VAL A 147 7.13 -3.49 -11.88
CA VAL A 147 8.07 -4.26 -11.05
C VAL A 147 7.73 -4.08 -9.57
N TYR A 148 7.48 -2.84 -9.13
CA TYR A 148 7.10 -2.53 -7.77
C TYR A 148 5.81 -3.25 -7.37
N LEU A 149 4.76 -3.16 -8.20
CA LEU A 149 3.48 -3.80 -7.91
C LEU A 149 3.63 -5.31 -7.73
N VAL A 150 4.32 -5.97 -8.68
CA VAL A 150 4.51 -7.44 -8.62
C VAL A 150 5.30 -7.83 -7.38
N SER A 151 6.44 -7.17 -7.12
CA SER A 151 7.28 -7.50 -5.96
C SER A 151 6.55 -7.26 -4.63
N THR A 152 5.78 -6.18 -4.53
CA THR A 152 5.02 -5.89 -3.31
C THR A 152 3.86 -6.87 -3.11
N ILE A 153 3.11 -7.23 -4.16
CA ILE A 153 2.06 -8.25 -4.07
C ILE A 153 2.65 -9.60 -3.63
N MET A 154 3.77 -10.01 -4.20
CA MET A 154 4.45 -11.26 -3.81
C MET A 154 4.85 -11.25 -2.33
N LEU A 155 5.38 -10.13 -1.82
CA LEU A 155 5.65 -10.00 -0.39
C LEU A 155 4.39 -10.13 0.44
N LEU A 156 3.33 -9.39 0.08
CA LEU A 156 2.11 -9.33 0.88
C LEU A 156 1.37 -10.66 0.91
N ILE A 157 1.43 -11.46 -0.16
CA ILE A 157 0.91 -12.83 -0.15
C ILE A 157 1.63 -13.67 0.92
N CYS A 158 2.93 -13.49 1.08
CA CYS A 158 3.75 -14.18 2.09
C CYS A 158 3.74 -13.49 3.46
N TRP A 159 2.98 -12.40 3.66
CA TRP A 159 2.98 -11.65 4.90
C TRP A 159 2.23 -12.41 5.99
N PRO A 160 2.77 -12.51 7.23
CA PRO A 160 2.15 -13.30 8.31
C PRO A 160 0.93 -12.64 8.95
N TYR A 161 0.70 -11.36 8.67
CA TYR A 161 -0.36 -10.57 9.27
C TYR A 161 -1.42 -10.15 8.25
N ASP A 162 -2.52 -9.56 8.74
CA ASP A 162 -3.57 -9.00 7.88
C ASP A 162 -3.00 -7.93 6.93
N VAL A 163 -3.19 -8.18 5.63
CA VAL A 163 -2.67 -7.36 4.53
C VAL A 163 -3.55 -6.14 4.22
N ILE A 164 -4.68 -6.00 4.90
CA ILE A 164 -5.67 -4.93 4.67
C ILE A 164 -5.03 -3.53 4.60
N ARG A 165 -4.18 -3.21 5.57
CA ARG A 165 -3.55 -1.88 5.67
C ARG A 165 -2.62 -1.58 4.49
N TYR A 166 -1.98 -2.60 3.96
CA TYR A 166 -1.01 -2.48 2.86
C TYR A 166 -1.71 -2.36 1.51
N TRP A 167 -2.87 -3.03 1.39
CA TRP A 167 -3.67 -2.98 0.19
C TRP A 167 -4.12 -1.56 -0.18
N LEU A 168 -4.52 -0.77 0.80
CA LEU A 168 -4.97 0.60 0.57
C LEU A 168 -3.91 1.45 -0.15
N SER A 169 -2.63 1.21 0.11
CA SER A 169 -1.52 1.92 -0.56
C SER A 169 -1.26 1.41 -1.98
N LEU A 170 -1.54 0.14 -2.27
CA LEU A 170 -1.37 -0.45 -3.59
C LEU A 170 -2.57 -0.23 -4.51
N PHE A 171 -3.75 0.00 -3.94
CA PHE A 171 -4.99 0.12 -4.70
C PHE A 171 -4.93 1.17 -5.81
N PRO A 172 -4.40 2.41 -5.60
CA PRO A 172 -4.27 3.38 -6.67
C PRO A 172 -3.42 2.88 -7.84
N LEU A 173 -2.37 2.12 -7.55
CA LEU A 173 -1.49 1.55 -8.57
C LEU A 173 -2.19 0.42 -9.34
N CYS A 174 -2.88 -0.48 -8.64
CA CYS A 174 -3.72 -1.49 -9.26
C CYS A 174 -4.80 -0.86 -10.14
N PHE A 175 -5.39 0.25 -9.69
CA PHE A 175 -6.40 0.97 -10.45
C PHE A 175 -5.85 1.59 -11.75
N ILE A 176 -4.61 2.08 -11.75
CA ILE A 176 -3.92 2.55 -12.97
C ILE A 176 -3.80 1.38 -13.98
N PHE A 177 -3.35 0.20 -13.53
CA PHE A 177 -3.25 -0.97 -14.40
C PHE A 177 -4.63 -1.45 -14.86
N PHE A 178 -5.63 -1.42 -13.99
CA PHE A 178 -7.02 -1.71 -14.38
C PHE A 178 -7.48 -0.79 -15.53
N ILE A 179 -7.27 0.52 -15.42
CA ILE A 179 -7.62 1.47 -16.48
C ILE A 179 -6.87 1.17 -17.78
N GLN A 180 -5.58 0.83 -17.70
CA GLN A 180 -4.79 0.50 -18.90
C GLN A 180 -5.31 -0.77 -19.59
N GLY A 181 -5.59 -1.83 -18.82
CA GLY A 181 -6.17 -3.07 -19.36
C GLY A 181 -7.56 -2.85 -19.93
N PHE A 182 -8.40 -2.10 -19.22
CA PHE A 182 -9.72 -1.76 -19.70
C PHE A 182 -9.70 -0.95 -21.01
N ARG A 183 -8.81 0.04 -21.12
CA ARG A 183 -8.61 0.78 -22.38
C ARG A 183 -8.20 -0.14 -23.53
N PHE A 184 -7.33 -1.10 -23.27
CA PHE A 184 -6.92 -2.09 -24.26
C PHE A 184 -8.12 -2.96 -24.70
N MET A 185 -8.90 -3.46 -23.77
CA MET A 185 -10.13 -4.22 -24.06
C MET A 185 -11.10 -3.40 -24.92
N CYS A 186 -11.29 -2.12 -24.58
CA CYS A 186 -12.12 -1.21 -25.37
C CYS A 186 -11.58 -0.98 -26.80
N MET A 187 -10.26 -0.96 -26.97
CA MET A 187 -9.65 -0.84 -28.31
C MET A 187 -9.87 -2.11 -29.14
N VAL A 188 -9.77 -3.29 -28.53
CA VAL A 188 -9.98 -4.58 -29.20
C VAL A 188 -11.46 -4.78 -29.59
N TRP A 189 -12.39 -4.43 -28.70
CA TRP A 189 -13.84 -4.62 -28.94
C TRP A 189 -14.48 -3.49 -29.74
N GLY A 190 -13.71 -2.44 -30.05
CA GLY A 190 -14.19 -1.28 -30.79
C GLY A 190 -14.73 -0.16 -29.89
N LYS A 191 -14.59 1.08 -30.39
CA LYS A 191 -14.91 2.30 -29.62
C LYS A 191 -16.35 2.38 -29.10
N LYS A 192 -17.31 1.79 -29.82
CA LYS A 192 -18.73 1.79 -29.41
C LYS A 192 -18.95 0.82 -28.22
N ALA A 193 -18.44 -0.41 -28.32
CA ALA A 193 -18.60 -1.41 -27.26
C ALA A 193 -17.94 -0.95 -25.93
N GLY A 194 -16.77 -0.31 -26.02
CA GLY A 194 -16.09 0.23 -24.83
C GLY A 194 -16.92 1.26 -24.06
N LYS A 195 -17.66 2.13 -24.74
CA LYS A 195 -18.56 3.10 -24.08
C LYS A 195 -19.71 2.41 -23.35
N TRP A 196 -20.30 1.38 -23.94
CA TRP A 196 -21.40 0.63 -23.35
C TRP A 196 -21.01 -0.13 -22.07
N VAL A 197 -19.73 -0.47 -21.93
CA VAL A 197 -19.21 -1.08 -20.69
C VAL A 197 -18.77 -0.02 -19.68
N LEU A 198 -18.19 1.09 -20.15
CA LEU A 198 -17.67 2.14 -19.27
C LEU A 198 -18.77 2.87 -18.50
N TYR A 199 -19.87 3.25 -19.15
CA TYR A 199 -20.96 3.99 -18.50
C TYR A 199 -21.62 3.23 -17.34
N PRO A 200 -21.97 1.93 -17.47
CA PRO A 200 -22.47 1.15 -16.33
C PRO A 200 -21.47 1.07 -15.17
N ILE A 201 -20.18 0.90 -15.46
CA ILE A 201 -19.15 0.84 -14.40
C ILE A 201 -19.07 2.17 -13.66
N ILE A 202 -19.04 3.30 -14.37
CA ILE A 202 -19.06 4.63 -13.73
C ILE A 202 -20.35 4.81 -12.93
N GLY A 203 -21.48 4.40 -13.45
CA GLY A 203 -22.77 4.44 -12.76
C GLY A 203 -22.73 3.63 -11.45
N ILE A 204 -22.23 2.39 -11.49
CA ILE A 204 -22.06 1.55 -10.31
C ILE A 204 -21.15 2.19 -9.27
N LEU A 205 -20.01 2.76 -9.70
CA LEU A 205 -19.08 3.44 -8.80
C LEU A 205 -19.74 4.66 -8.13
N ILE A 206 -20.45 5.48 -8.89
CA ILE A 206 -21.16 6.64 -8.36
C ILE A 206 -22.23 6.19 -7.36
N CYS A 207 -23.05 5.19 -7.69
CA CYS A 207 -24.07 4.64 -6.81
C CYS A 207 -23.46 4.04 -5.52
N SER A 208 -22.31 3.37 -5.62
CA SER A 208 -21.61 2.80 -4.48
C SER A 208 -21.10 3.88 -3.53
N VAL A 209 -20.43 4.92 -4.06
CA VAL A 209 -19.97 6.07 -3.27
C VAL A 209 -21.15 6.79 -2.62
N TRP A 210 -22.25 6.99 -3.34
CA TRP A 210 -23.48 7.60 -2.83
C TRP A 210 -24.07 6.79 -1.68
N LYS A 211 -24.22 5.47 -1.84
CA LYS A 211 -24.72 4.58 -0.81
C LYS A 211 -23.90 4.66 0.47
N VAL A 212 -22.56 4.67 0.33
CA VAL A 212 -21.63 4.81 1.46
C VAL A 212 -21.81 6.17 2.12
N SER A 213 -21.84 7.25 1.34
CA SER A 213 -22.01 8.62 1.87
C SER A 213 -23.32 8.77 2.64
N ILE A 214 -24.44 8.20 2.14
CA ILE A 214 -25.71 8.21 2.85
C ILE A 214 -25.60 7.41 4.16
N LYS A 215 -25.00 6.20 4.11
CA LYS A 215 -24.82 5.38 5.31
C LYS A 215 -24.00 6.13 6.38
N TYR A 216 -22.93 6.82 6.00
CA TYR A 216 -22.12 7.64 6.90
C TYR A 216 -22.91 8.83 7.46
N ALA A 217 -23.72 9.49 6.63
CA ALA A 217 -24.53 10.63 7.05
C ALA A 217 -25.66 10.25 8.01
N THR A 218 -26.27 9.05 7.80
CA THR A 218 -27.46 8.63 8.58
C THR A 218 -27.14 7.83 9.83
N SER A 219 -25.96 7.21 9.93
CA SER A 219 -25.61 6.34 11.06
C SER A 219 -24.12 6.46 11.44
N PRO A 220 -23.60 7.66 11.80
CA PRO A 220 -22.19 7.84 12.07
C PRO A 220 -21.69 6.98 13.25
N ILE A 221 -22.49 6.81 14.29
CA ILE A 221 -22.13 6.04 15.50
C ILE A 221 -22.03 4.54 15.20
N GLN A 222 -23.00 3.98 14.45
CA GLN A 222 -22.99 2.55 14.11
C GLN A 222 -21.81 2.14 13.22
N ILE A 223 -21.30 3.08 12.43
CA ILE A 223 -20.14 2.82 11.56
C ILE A 223 -18.85 2.75 12.38
N TYR A 224 -18.73 3.61 13.39
CA TYR A 224 -17.58 3.58 14.30
C TYR A 224 -17.48 2.26 15.07
N THR A 225 -18.59 1.79 15.61
CA THR A 225 -18.67 0.49 16.31
C THR A 225 -18.42 -0.70 15.38
N THR A 226 -18.80 -0.59 14.09
CA THR A 226 -18.57 -1.66 13.09
C THR A 226 -17.13 -1.66 12.59
N ILE A 227 -16.47 -0.49 12.53
CA ILE A 227 -15.08 -0.38 12.07
C ILE A 227 -14.09 -0.79 13.16
N ASN A 228 -14.42 -0.59 14.42
CA ASN A 228 -13.51 -0.91 15.53
C ASN A 228 -14.24 -1.50 16.75
N PRO A 229 -14.85 -2.70 16.60
CA PRO A 229 -15.58 -3.36 17.70
C PRO A 229 -14.69 -3.62 18.92
N ASN A 230 -13.37 -3.71 18.73
CA ASN A 230 -12.39 -3.90 19.80
C ASN A 230 -12.16 -2.63 20.64
N VAL A 231 -12.53 -1.45 20.14
CA VAL A 231 -12.31 -0.17 20.84
C VAL A 231 -13.58 0.38 21.45
N GLU A 232 -14.72 0.20 20.79
CA GLU A 232 -16.01 0.77 21.20
C GLU A 232 -17.11 -0.28 21.43
N GLY A 233 -16.79 -1.56 21.23
CA GLY A 233 -17.72 -2.65 21.51
C GLY A 233 -18.06 -2.77 23.01
N GLU A 234 -19.15 -3.45 23.32
CA GLU A 234 -19.64 -3.63 24.70
C GLU A 234 -18.56 -4.19 25.63
N SER A 235 -17.84 -5.22 25.18
CA SER A 235 -16.72 -5.81 25.91
C SER A 235 -15.54 -4.85 26.15
N ALA A 236 -15.29 -3.92 25.21
CA ALA A 236 -14.26 -2.89 25.39
C ALA A 236 -14.70 -1.86 26.43
N GLN A 237 -15.98 -1.47 26.42
CA GLN A 237 -16.52 -0.54 27.41
C GLN A 237 -16.51 -1.14 28.82
N GLU A 238 -16.84 -2.42 28.95
CA GLU A 238 -16.72 -3.15 30.22
C GLU A 238 -15.29 -3.18 30.73
N MET A 239 -14.32 -3.45 29.83
CA MET A 239 -12.89 -3.41 30.16
C MET A 239 -12.46 -2.01 30.61
N TYR A 240 -12.87 -0.95 29.93
CA TYR A 240 -12.55 0.42 30.32
C TYR A 240 -13.18 0.79 31.68
N ALA A 241 -14.42 0.37 31.94
CA ALA A 241 -15.06 0.54 33.24
C ALA A 241 -14.29 -0.18 34.33
N PHE A 242 -13.91 -1.43 34.09
CA PHE A 242 -13.08 -2.21 35.02
C PHE A 242 -11.75 -1.51 35.33
N LEU A 243 -11.02 -1.06 34.31
CA LEU A 243 -9.74 -0.36 34.49
C LEU A 243 -9.92 0.94 35.30
N ARG A 244 -10.98 1.72 35.05
CA ARG A 244 -11.23 2.95 35.81
C ARG A 244 -11.49 2.70 37.29
N THR A 245 -12.14 1.60 37.62
CA THR A 245 -12.54 1.28 39.01
C THR A 245 -11.45 0.55 39.77
N ASN A 246 -10.58 -0.22 39.09
CA ASN A 246 -9.63 -1.12 39.75
C ASN A 246 -8.16 -0.70 39.64
N THR A 247 -7.85 0.41 38.95
CA THR A 247 -6.48 0.92 38.84
C THR A 247 -6.40 2.37 39.29
N ALA A 248 -5.26 2.77 39.85
CA ALA A 248 -5.00 4.18 40.19
C ALA A 248 -4.77 5.00 38.91
N GLN A 249 -4.90 6.34 39.00
CA GLN A 249 -4.81 7.19 37.83
C GLN A 249 -3.40 7.26 37.22
N ASP A 250 -2.38 7.03 38.02
CA ASP A 250 -0.96 7.00 37.71
C ASP A 250 -0.42 5.61 37.40
N ASP A 251 -1.27 4.56 37.48
CA ASP A 251 -0.88 3.21 37.10
C ASP A 251 -0.59 3.10 35.60
N TRP A 252 0.47 2.35 35.29
CA TRP A 252 0.84 2.00 33.91
C TRP A 252 0.16 0.71 33.48
N ILE A 253 -0.59 0.77 32.38
CA ILE A 253 -1.30 -0.38 31.82
C ILE A 253 -0.60 -0.84 30.54
N ALA A 254 -0.03 -2.03 30.56
CA ALA A 254 0.56 -2.65 29.38
C ALA A 254 -0.53 -3.34 28.54
N CYS A 255 -0.71 -2.89 27.30
CA CYS A 255 -1.65 -3.54 26.39
C CYS A 255 -1.33 -3.24 24.92
N GLY A 256 -1.86 -4.08 24.01
CA GLY A 256 -1.67 -3.91 22.57
C GLY A 256 -2.34 -2.66 21.98
N GLU A 257 -3.32 -2.05 22.68
CA GLU A 257 -4.11 -0.88 22.23
C GLU A 257 -3.92 0.31 23.18
N SER A 258 -2.67 0.64 23.46
CA SER A 258 -2.27 1.65 24.45
C SER A 258 -2.98 3.01 24.26
N ARG A 259 -3.15 3.47 23.01
CA ARG A 259 -3.83 4.75 22.70
C ARG A 259 -5.29 4.75 23.12
N SER A 260 -5.98 3.63 22.89
CA SER A 260 -7.39 3.48 23.24
C SER A 260 -7.58 3.49 24.76
N ILE A 261 -6.72 2.78 25.49
CA ILE A 261 -6.78 2.80 26.96
C ILE A 261 -6.56 4.21 27.50
N TYR A 262 -5.53 4.91 27.04
CA TYR A 262 -5.30 6.28 27.48
C TYR A 262 -6.51 7.18 27.21
N LEU A 263 -7.06 7.11 25.96
CA LEU A 263 -8.16 7.95 25.55
C LEU A 263 -9.43 7.72 26.37
N TYR A 264 -9.78 6.45 26.63
CA TYR A 264 -11.05 6.12 27.28
C TYR A 264 -10.97 5.95 28.80
N THR A 265 -9.81 5.74 29.38
CA THR A 265 -9.63 5.53 30.83
C THR A 265 -8.85 6.63 31.52
N ASN A 266 -8.17 7.47 30.77
CA ASN A 266 -7.21 8.46 31.28
C ASN A 266 -6.12 7.83 32.17
N ARG A 267 -5.67 6.59 31.81
CA ARG A 267 -4.58 5.87 32.46
C ARG A 267 -3.35 5.88 31.56
N LEU A 268 -2.17 5.91 32.15
CA LEU A 268 -0.93 5.75 31.40
C LEU A 268 -0.89 4.34 30.78
N SER A 269 -0.49 4.23 29.52
CA SER A 269 -0.46 2.97 28.79
C SER A 269 0.74 2.88 27.86
N CYS A 270 1.31 1.67 27.74
CA CYS A 270 2.47 1.37 26.91
C CYS A 270 2.26 0.10 26.07
#